data_df9b28e69e2337b78c8ef9c522a5b33b
#
_entry.id   df9b28e69e2337b78c8ef9c522a5b33b
#
_cell.length_a   1.000
_cell.length_b   1.000
_cell.length_c   1.000
_cell.angle_alpha   90.00
_cell.angle_beta   90.00
_cell.angle_gamma   90.00
#
_symmetry.space_group_name_H-M   'P 1'
#
loop_
_entity.id
_entity.type
_entity.pdbx_description
1 polymer ?
#
loop_
_entity_poly.entity_id
_entity_poly.type
_entity_poly.pdbx_seq_one_letter_code
_entity_poly.pdbx_strand_id
1 'polypeptide(L)'
;IANEIVKQKHLNIECKYLHVSRFSMRLPGYHFNMEKSIDSICVGGIDVTPLKILRRAALTDEECQNILNELELNKEKDIILNYQQVIQLREKIRQSKLIRMYIQRHSVDAYENTVGYLKQEGLCDNSEYLLVDSGWIGTLQCSIEALVKSMNPDIEVQGCYFGMYEYPTGSSHEKFHTYYFSPESGLVRKSCFSNSLFETIVSSLEGMTKSYDKVENGYVPVMNDARNPNADQMKKNIAALQMLLAQISFEKGKNTIDIGTIEKLFYLFMSEPSIVEVKAYGDNLFSDDVIDGNYKKTAAELTWEQIRNQRFLRRMMIVSGVRKATLYESAWLEGSIVKAEFRENKSEDTVRKTQLESLHVRIYKYFVFLRKQLKRK
;
A
#
# COMPACT_ATOMS: atom_id res chain seq x y z
N ILE A 1 -10.20 -17.36 -5.34
CA ILE A 1 -9.46 -18.26 -4.40
C ILE A 1 -10.33 -18.50 -3.17
N ALA A 2 -10.68 -17.49 -2.38
CA ALA A 2 -11.46 -17.67 -1.15
C ALA A 2 -12.77 -18.43 -1.40
N ASN A 3 -13.57 -18.03 -2.38
CA ASN A 3 -14.80 -18.72 -2.76
C ASN A 3 -14.59 -20.19 -3.14
N GLU A 4 -13.46 -20.52 -3.82
CA GLU A 4 -13.16 -21.90 -4.16
C GLU A 4 -12.81 -22.72 -2.91
N ILE A 5 -12.05 -22.17 -1.98
CA ILE A 5 -11.75 -22.82 -0.68
C ILE A 5 -13.02 -23.04 0.14
N VAL A 6 -13.88 -22.03 0.23
CA VAL A 6 -15.18 -22.10 0.93
C VAL A 6 -16.02 -23.24 0.36
N LYS A 7 -16.12 -23.33 -0.96
CA LYS A 7 -16.86 -24.40 -1.67
C LYS A 7 -16.29 -25.78 -1.39
N GLN A 8 -14.97 -25.96 -1.55
CA GLN A 8 -14.33 -27.25 -1.36
C GLN A 8 -14.36 -27.74 0.09
N LYS A 9 -14.30 -26.82 1.06
CA LYS A 9 -14.35 -27.13 2.50
C LYS A 9 -15.78 -27.13 3.07
N HIS A 10 -16.80 -26.88 2.25
CA HIS A 10 -18.19 -26.76 2.67
C HIS A 10 -18.38 -25.80 3.87
N LEU A 11 -17.69 -24.65 3.83
CA LEU A 11 -17.81 -23.65 4.89
C LEU A 11 -19.07 -22.82 4.67
N ASN A 12 -19.78 -22.50 5.75
CA ASN A 12 -20.92 -21.58 5.71
C ASN A 12 -20.43 -20.12 5.84
N ILE A 13 -19.68 -19.66 4.83
CA ILE A 13 -19.10 -18.32 4.77
C ILE A 13 -19.36 -17.76 3.37
N GLU A 14 -19.86 -16.54 3.28
CA GLU A 14 -19.92 -15.78 2.04
C GLU A 14 -18.67 -14.91 1.91
N CYS A 15 -17.99 -14.97 0.75
CA CYS A 15 -16.85 -14.10 0.46
C CYS A 15 -17.25 -13.10 -0.62
N LYS A 16 -17.25 -11.83 -0.28
CA LYS A 16 -17.53 -10.70 -1.19
C LYS A 16 -16.26 -9.92 -1.47
N TYR A 17 -16.10 -9.43 -2.69
CA TYR A 17 -15.07 -8.45 -3.02
C TYR A 17 -15.59 -7.06 -2.71
N LEU A 18 -14.93 -6.37 -1.78
CA LEU A 18 -15.29 -5.01 -1.41
C LEU A 18 -14.50 -4.02 -2.26
N HIS A 19 -15.20 -3.26 -3.10
CA HIS A 19 -14.61 -2.23 -3.95
C HIS A 19 -14.30 -0.97 -3.13
N VAL A 20 -13.14 -0.90 -2.52
CA VAL A 20 -12.69 0.21 -1.68
C VAL A 20 -11.25 0.59 -1.99
N SER A 21 -10.90 1.83 -1.71
CA SER A 21 -9.53 2.32 -1.74
C SER A 21 -9.26 3.22 -0.54
N ARG A 22 -7.98 3.50 -0.26
CA ARG A 22 -7.62 4.50 0.76
C ARG A 22 -8.24 5.87 0.46
N PHE A 23 -8.35 6.23 -0.83
CA PHE A 23 -8.95 7.49 -1.26
C PHE A 23 -10.47 7.51 -1.02
N SER A 24 -11.19 6.51 -1.57
CA SER A 24 -12.66 6.45 -1.47
C SER A 24 -13.18 6.32 -0.03
N MET A 25 -12.38 5.75 0.90
CA MET A 25 -12.77 5.60 2.30
C MET A 25 -12.31 6.74 3.21
N ARG A 26 -11.24 7.45 2.87
CA ARG A 26 -10.78 8.58 3.69
C ARG A 26 -11.54 9.87 3.40
N LEU A 27 -11.73 10.17 2.12
CA LEU A 27 -12.39 11.41 1.69
C LEU A 27 -13.74 11.66 2.39
N PRO A 28 -14.68 10.69 2.44
CA PRO A 28 -15.98 10.89 3.10
C PRO A 28 -15.90 11.20 4.58
N GLY A 29 -14.83 10.76 5.25
CA GLY A 29 -14.61 10.99 6.69
C GLY A 29 -13.85 12.28 7.04
N TYR A 30 -13.37 13.04 6.06
CA TYR A 30 -12.55 14.23 6.35
C TYR A 30 -13.29 15.30 7.14
N HIS A 31 -14.62 15.43 6.97
CA HIS A 31 -15.41 16.39 7.76
C HIS A 31 -15.61 16.00 9.22
N PHE A 32 -15.36 14.73 9.62
CA PHE A 32 -15.47 14.32 11.01
C PHE A 32 -14.40 14.96 11.91
N ASN A 33 -13.19 15.13 11.37
CA ASN A 33 -12.08 15.76 12.08
C ASN A 33 -11.11 16.39 11.09
N MET A 34 -11.30 17.68 10.82
CA MET A 34 -10.53 18.45 9.85
C MET A 34 -9.02 18.44 10.12
N GLU A 35 -8.60 18.50 11.39
CA GLU A 35 -7.18 18.52 11.75
C GLU A 35 -6.48 17.19 11.41
N LYS A 36 -7.10 16.06 11.79
CA LYS A 36 -6.60 14.73 11.42
C LYS A 36 -6.62 14.52 9.90
N SER A 37 -7.58 15.10 9.21
CA SER A 37 -7.71 15.02 7.75
C SER A 37 -6.57 15.74 7.06
N ILE A 38 -6.23 16.94 7.50
CA ILE A 38 -5.07 17.69 7.00
C ILE A 38 -3.78 16.92 7.27
N ASP A 39 -3.61 16.32 8.44
CA ASP A 39 -2.46 15.45 8.72
C ASP A 39 -2.37 14.27 7.77
N SER A 40 -3.51 13.64 7.45
CA SER A 40 -3.57 12.49 6.54
C SER A 40 -3.31 12.86 5.07
N ILE A 41 -3.68 14.06 4.64
CA ILE A 41 -3.43 14.60 3.30
C ILE A 41 -1.95 14.97 3.16
N CYS A 42 -1.38 15.60 4.19
CA CYS A 42 0.01 16.08 4.21
C CYS A 42 1.01 15.02 4.70
N VAL A 43 0.82 13.77 4.31
CA VAL A 43 1.83 12.71 4.58
C VAL A 43 2.95 12.72 3.55
N GLY A 44 4.12 12.24 3.95
CA GLY A 44 5.22 11.95 3.03
C GLY A 44 4.85 10.86 2.00
N GLY A 45 5.75 10.58 1.11
CA GLY A 45 5.63 9.57 0.05
C GLY A 45 6.74 9.76 -0.97
N ILE A 46 6.71 9.01 -2.06
CA ILE A 46 7.66 9.15 -3.16
C ILE A 46 7.28 10.36 -4.01
N ASP A 47 8.26 11.26 -4.23
CA ASP A 47 8.10 12.44 -5.10
C ASP A 47 6.86 13.29 -4.75
N VAL A 48 6.67 13.60 -3.46
CA VAL A 48 5.56 14.43 -2.98
C VAL A 48 5.74 15.88 -3.43
N THR A 49 4.72 16.45 -4.08
CA THR A 49 4.70 17.85 -4.50
C THR A 49 3.49 18.59 -3.89
N PRO A 50 3.47 19.92 -3.84
CA PRO A 50 2.29 20.69 -3.42
C PRO A 50 1.01 20.27 -4.15
N LEU A 51 1.07 20.13 -5.47
CA LEU A 51 -0.09 19.73 -6.28
C LEU A 51 -0.59 18.32 -5.91
N LYS A 52 0.30 17.36 -5.68
CA LYS A 52 -0.10 16.02 -5.22
C LYS A 52 -0.81 16.07 -3.87
N ILE A 53 -0.31 16.87 -2.93
CA ILE A 53 -0.96 17.03 -1.61
C ILE A 53 -2.37 17.56 -1.78
N LEU A 54 -2.58 18.59 -2.61
CA LEU A 54 -3.91 19.16 -2.85
C LEU A 54 -4.85 18.14 -3.51
N ARG A 55 -4.39 17.37 -4.48
CA ARG A 55 -5.18 16.31 -5.12
C ARG A 55 -5.61 15.21 -4.16
N ARG A 56 -4.84 14.91 -3.10
CA ARG A 56 -5.25 13.96 -2.05
C ARG A 56 -6.49 14.39 -1.28
N ALA A 57 -6.81 15.68 -1.33
CA ALA A 57 -8.04 16.25 -0.78
C ALA A 57 -9.21 16.24 -1.77
N ALA A 58 -9.08 15.57 -2.92
CA ALA A 58 -10.05 15.53 -4.00
C ALA A 58 -10.34 16.88 -4.69
N LEU A 59 -9.47 17.88 -4.53
CA LEU A 59 -9.64 19.19 -5.17
C LEU A 59 -9.57 19.06 -6.69
N THR A 60 -10.45 19.76 -7.38
CA THR A 60 -10.40 19.89 -8.84
C THR A 60 -9.15 20.68 -9.27
N ASP A 61 -8.81 20.65 -10.55
CA ASP A 61 -7.66 21.41 -11.06
C ASP A 61 -7.83 22.91 -10.85
N GLU A 62 -9.06 23.45 -10.98
CA GLU A 62 -9.39 24.84 -10.70
C GLU A 62 -9.19 25.18 -9.21
N GLU A 63 -9.69 24.34 -8.31
CA GLU A 63 -9.53 24.51 -6.86
C GLU A 63 -8.06 24.42 -6.45
N CYS A 64 -7.32 23.45 -7.02
CA CYS A 64 -5.88 23.36 -6.82
C CYS A 64 -5.18 24.67 -7.23
N GLN A 65 -5.54 25.23 -8.39
CA GLN A 65 -4.99 26.50 -8.86
C GLN A 65 -5.32 27.66 -7.92
N ASN A 66 -6.56 27.72 -7.41
CA ASN A 66 -6.97 28.76 -6.45
C ASN A 66 -6.14 28.68 -5.15
N ILE A 67 -5.91 27.47 -4.63
CA ILE A 67 -5.10 27.29 -3.43
C ILE A 67 -3.61 27.58 -3.69
N LEU A 68 -3.07 27.16 -4.84
CA LEU A 68 -1.69 27.48 -5.22
C LEU A 68 -1.47 28.99 -5.35
N ASN A 69 -2.46 29.73 -5.83
CA ASN A 69 -2.43 31.18 -5.87
C ASN A 69 -2.47 31.78 -4.46
N GLU A 70 -3.40 31.34 -3.58
CA GLU A 70 -3.53 31.79 -2.18
C GLU A 70 -2.24 31.57 -1.39
N LEU A 71 -1.60 30.40 -1.57
CA LEU A 71 -0.38 30.03 -0.84
C LEU A 71 0.92 30.50 -1.52
N GLU A 72 0.82 31.21 -2.64
CA GLU A 72 1.96 31.69 -3.47
C GLU A 72 2.88 30.55 -3.95
N LEU A 73 2.32 29.36 -4.26
CA LEU A 73 3.07 28.16 -4.62
C LEU A 73 3.01 27.78 -6.10
N ASN A 74 2.54 28.67 -6.98
CA ASN A 74 2.40 28.36 -8.41
C ASN A 74 3.69 27.92 -9.09
N LYS A 75 4.81 28.54 -8.74
CA LYS A 75 6.13 28.20 -9.30
C LYS A 75 6.69 26.89 -8.70
N GLU A 76 6.17 26.48 -7.56
CA GLU A 76 6.66 25.35 -6.77
C GLU A 76 5.73 24.14 -6.83
N LYS A 77 4.61 24.22 -7.56
CA LYS A 77 3.54 23.21 -7.57
C LYS A 77 4.02 21.78 -7.84
N ASP A 78 5.05 21.64 -8.69
CA ASP A 78 5.60 20.36 -9.12
C ASP A 78 7.00 20.07 -8.50
N ILE A 79 7.50 20.91 -7.58
CA ILE A 79 8.78 20.70 -6.90
C ILE A 79 8.62 19.61 -5.85
N ILE A 80 9.52 18.64 -5.87
CA ILE A 80 9.55 17.57 -4.86
C ILE A 80 9.95 18.14 -3.51
N LEU A 81 9.06 17.96 -2.53
CA LEU A 81 9.22 18.47 -1.17
C LEU A 81 10.01 17.49 -0.30
N ASN A 82 10.93 18.01 0.50
CA ASN A 82 11.52 17.26 1.60
C ASN A 82 10.58 17.25 2.83
N TYR A 83 10.93 16.46 3.83
CA TYR A 83 10.10 16.29 5.05
C TYR A 83 9.76 17.62 5.75
N GLN A 84 10.71 18.52 5.87
CA GLN A 84 10.49 19.83 6.53
C GLN A 84 9.56 20.71 5.71
N GLN A 85 9.69 20.70 4.39
CA GLN A 85 8.81 21.46 3.49
C GLN A 85 7.37 20.93 3.52
N VAL A 86 7.19 19.60 3.64
CA VAL A 86 5.83 19.00 3.82
C VAL A 86 5.22 19.51 5.15
N ILE A 87 5.98 19.57 6.24
CA ILE A 87 5.50 20.12 7.51
C ILE A 87 5.11 21.60 7.38
N GLN A 88 5.95 22.41 6.74
CA GLN A 88 5.68 23.82 6.49
C GLN A 88 4.42 24.04 5.64
N LEU A 89 4.26 23.25 4.58
CA LEU A 89 3.06 23.29 3.74
C LEU A 89 1.82 22.89 4.52
N ARG A 90 1.92 21.85 5.37
CA ARG A 90 0.80 21.43 6.25
C ARG A 90 0.32 22.57 7.16
N GLU A 91 1.23 23.34 7.75
CA GLU A 91 0.85 24.47 8.61
C GLU A 91 0.16 25.59 7.79
N LYS A 92 0.62 25.88 6.56
CA LYS A 92 -0.07 26.78 5.64
C LYS A 92 -1.48 26.31 5.31
N ILE A 93 -1.64 25.01 4.99
CA ILE A 93 -2.93 24.38 4.70
C ILE A 93 -3.88 24.49 5.90
N ARG A 94 -3.39 24.26 7.11
CA ARG A 94 -4.21 24.42 8.34
C ARG A 94 -4.79 25.82 8.52
N GLN A 95 -4.06 26.84 8.12
CA GLN A 95 -4.46 28.24 8.27
C GLN A 95 -5.37 28.71 7.13
N SER A 96 -5.37 28.05 5.97
CA SER A 96 -6.21 28.40 4.83
C SER A 96 -7.68 28.03 5.07
N LYS A 97 -8.54 29.05 5.09
CA LYS A 97 -9.99 28.85 5.19
C LYS A 97 -10.55 28.28 3.89
N LEU A 98 -9.97 28.64 2.75
CA LEU A 98 -10.44 28.21 1.44
C LEU A 98 -10.27 26.71 1.23
N ILE A 99 -9.09 26.17 1.55
CA ILE A 99 -8.85 24.73 1.40
C ILE A 99 -9.71 23.93 2.40
N ARG A 100 -9.90 24.40 3.63
CA ARG A 100 -10.79 23.76 4.62
C ARG A 100 -12.23 23.70 4.11
N MET A 101 -12.70 24.76 3.48
CA MET A 101 -14.02 24.80 2.84
C MET A 101 -14.15 23.77 1.70
N TYR A 102 -13.14 23.68 0.83
CA TYR A 102 -13.13 22.69 -0.26
C TYR A 102 -13.12 21.25 0.28
N ILE A 103 -12.23 20.95 1.24
CA ILE A 103 -12.19 19.61 1.89
C ILE A 103 -13.53 19.27 2.52
N GLN A 104 -14.14 20.21 3.26
CA GLN A 104 -15.46 20.01 3.89
C GLN A 104 -16.52 19.67 2.85
N ARG A 105 -16.60 20.45 1.76
CA ARG A 105 -17.56 20.23 0.69
C ARG A 105 -17.39 18.87 0.03
N HIS A 106 -16.19 18.55 -0.45
CA HIS A 106 -15.93 17.26 -1.10
C HIS A 106 -16.16 16.06 -0.19
N SER A 107 -15.85 16.22 1.10
CA SER A 107 -16.07 15.18 2.09
C SER A 107 -17.58 14.92 2.31
N VAL A 108 -18.38 15.96 2.47
CA VAL A 108 -19.83 15.86 2.64
C VAL A 108 -20.50 15.30 1.39
N ASP A 109 -20.11 15.78 0.22
CA ASP A 109 -20.66 15.32 -1.08
C ASP A 109 -20.39 13.82 -1.31
N ALA A 110 -19.20 13.31 -0.90
CA ALA A 110 -18.84 11.91 -1.04
C ALA A 110 -19.49 11.01 0.01
N TYR A 111 -19.95 11.55 1.15
CA TYR A 111 -20.36 10.78 2.32
C TYR A 111 -21.59 9.91 2.06
N GLU A 112 -22.68 10.46 1.55
CA GLU A 112 -23.96 9.77 1.40
C GLU A 112 -23.82 8.51 0.52
N ASN A 113 -23.17 8.64 -0.65
CA ASN A 113 -23.01 7.53 -1.57
C ASN A 113 -22.06 6.46 -1.00
N THR A 114 -21.01 6.87 -0.30
CA THR A 114 -20.06 5.91 0.30
C THR A 114 -20.70 5.11 1.42
N VAL A 115 -21.42 5.74 2.34
CA VAL A 115 -22.11 5.00 3.42
C VAL A 115 -23.27 4.17 2.88
N GLY A 116 -23.95 4.63 1.83
CA GLY A 116 -24.96 3.88 1.11
C GLY A 116 -24.39 2.59 0.51
N TYR A 117 -23.22 2.66 -0.12
CA TYR A 117 -22.49 1.49 -0.62
C TYR A 117 -22.09 0.54 0.52
N LEU A 118 -21.48 1.05 1.60
CA LEU A 118 -21.09 0.20 2.75
C LEU A 118 -22.29 -0.51 3.39
N LYS A 119 -23.45 0.17 3.46
CA LYS A 119 -24.70 -0.43 3.93
C LYS A 119 -25.21 -1.51 2.98
N GLN A 120 -25.17 -1.26 1.67
CA GLN A 120 -25.54 -2.24 0.64
C GLN A 120 -24.69 -3.52 0.75
N GLU A 121 -23.39 -3.37 1.04
CA GLU A 121 -22.47 -4.51 1.22
C GLU A 121 -22.62 -5.22 2.57
N GLY A 122 -23.53 -4.75 3.45
CA GLY A 122 -23.85 -5.38 4.73
C GLY A 122 -22.90 -4.99 5.87
N LEU A 123 -22.07 -3.94 5.71
CA LEU A 123 -21.12 -3.55 6.75
C LEU A 123 -21.76 -2.76 7.89
N CYS A 124 -22.97 -2.27 7.71
CA CYS A 124 -23.69 -1.48 8.71
C CYS A 124 -24.76 -2.28 9.47
N ASP A 125 -24.91 -3.55 9.15
CA ASP A 125 -25.82 -4.47 9.79
C ASP A 125 -25.15 -5.13 11.00
N ASN A 126 -25.95 -5.70 11.91
CA ASN A 126 -25.42 -6.45 13.06
C ASN A 126 -24.91 -7.86 12.69
N SER A 127 -24.60 -8.11 11.43
CA SER A 127 -24.02 -9.38 10.98
C SER A 127 -22.52 -9.43 11.29
N GLU A 128 -22.05 -10.60 11.68
CA GLU A 128 -20.60 -10.82 11.86
C GLU A 128 -19.89 -10.84 10.50
N TYR A 129 -18.89 -10.01 10.35
CA TYR A 129 -18.03 -10.01 9.16
C TYR A 129 -16.57 -9.75 9.53
N LEU A 130 -15.67 -10.13 8.63
CA LEU A 130 -14.24 -9.93 8.76
C LEU A 130 -13.70 -9.29 7.47
N LEU A 131 -13.01 -8.17 7.59
CA LEU A 131 -12.28 -7.59 6.47
C LEU A 131 -10.98 -8.37 6.25
N VAL A 132 -10.73 -8.79 5.02
CA VAL A 132 -9.47 -9.46 4.65
C VAL A 132 -8.69 -8.55 3.71
N ASP A 133 -7.45 -8.19 4.10
CA ASP A 133 -6.60 -7.26 3.36
C ASP A 133 -5.14 -7.78 3.31
N SER A 134 -4.39 -7.38 2.31
CA SER A 134 -2.93 -7.64 2.25
C SER A 134 -2.18 -7.01 3.43
N GLY A 135 -2.53 -5.83 3.85
CA GLY A 135 -1.89 -5.11 4.96
C GLY A 135 -1.77 -3.60 4.62
N TRP A 136 -0.92 -2.85 5.18
CA TRP A 136 0.34 -3.05 5.96
C TRP A 136 0.30 -2.24 7.27
N ILE A 137 -0.66 -1.29 7.36
CA ILE A 137 -0.82 -0.40 8.51
C ILE A 137 -2.26 -0.47 9.08
N GLY A 138 -3.24 -0.98 8.31
CA GLY A 138 -4.64 -1.08 8.74
C GLY A 138 -5.43 0.23 8.74
N THR A 139 -4.90 1.31 8.16
CA THR A 139 -5.60 2.61 8.12
C THR A 139 -6.88 2.59 7.29
N LEU A 140 -6.99 1.68 6.31
CA LEU A 140 -8.21 1.49 5.52
C LEU A 140 -9.34 0.97 6.40
N GLN A 141 -9.08 -0.06 7.23
CA GLN A 141 -10.05 -0.58 8.21
C GLN A 141 -10.54 0.53 9.15
N CYS A 142 -9.62 1.37 9.68
CA CYS A 142 -10.01 2.50 10.53
C CYS A 142 -10.91 3.51 9.81
N SER A 143 -10.68 3.75 8.52
CA SER A 143 -11.54 4.64 7.74
C SER A 143 -12.92 4.05 7.51
N ILE A 144 -13.00 2.75 7.19
CA ILE A 144 -14.26 2.02 7.08
C ILE A 144 -15.00 2.02 8.43
N GLU A 145 -14.30 1.71 9.54
CA GLU A 145 -14.89 1.71 10.88
C GLU A 145 -15.47 3.08 11.25
N ALA A 146 -14.77 4.18 10.94
CA ALA A 146 -15.26 5.53 11.21
C ALA A 146 -16.56 5.84 10.45
N LEU A 147 -16.65 5.41 9.18
CA LEU A 147 -17.86 5.59 8.36
C LEU A 147 -19.02 4.69 8.84
N VAL A 148 -18.74 3.44 9.15
CA VAL A 148 -19.75 2.50 9.67
C VAL A 148 -20.29 2.97 11.02
N LYS A 149 -19.41 3.38 11.95
CA LYS A 149 -19.78 3.89 13.26
C LYS A 149 -20.57 5.20 13.23
N SER A 150 -20.43 6.00 12.17
CA SER A 150 -21.27 7.19 12.01
C SER A 150 -22.73 6.86 11.78
N MET A 151 -23.03 5.62 11.36
CA MET A 151 -24.40 5.12 11.14
C MET A 151 -24.87 4.15 12.23
N ASN A 152 -23.96 3.28 12.69
CA ASN A 152 -24.22 2.30 13.74
C ASN A 152 -23.04 2.27 14.72
N PRO A 153 -23.09 3.01 15.84
CA PRO A 153 -21.97 3.16 16.77
C PRO A 153 -21.51 1.85 17.44
N ASP A 154 -22.39 0.85 17.51
CA ASP A 154 -22.13 -0.41 18.22
C ASP A 154 -21.32 -1.41 17.39
N ILE A 155 -21.15 -1.16 16.09
CA ILE A 155 -20.40 -2.07 15.22
C ILE A 155 -18.89 -1.91 15.44
N GLU A 156 -18.22 -3.03 15.65
CA GLU A 156 -16.77 -3.13 15.62
C GLU A 156 -16.30 -3.82 14.34
N VAL A 157 -15.35 -3.19 13.66
CA VAL A 157 -14.77 -3.72 12.42
C VAL A 157 -13.51 -4.51 12.76
N GLN A 158 -13.51 -5.80 12.47
CA GLN A 158 -12.36 -6.69 12.62
C GLN A 158 -11.66 -6.88 11.28
N GLY A 159 -10.32 -6.95 11.28
CA GLY A 159 -9.54 -7.13 10.06
C GLY A 159 -8.52 -8.27 10.17
N CYS A 160 -8.38 -9.04 9.09
CA CYS A 160 -7.38 -10.09 8.94
C CYS A 160 -6.40 -9.71 7.83
N TYR A 161 -5.12 -9.68 8.17
CA TYR A 161 -4.05 -9.16 7.33
C TYR A 161 -3.02 -10.23 7.00
N PHE A 162 -2.54 -10.23 5.76
CA PHE A 162 -1.38 -11.06 5.43
C PHE A 162 -0.17 -10.66 6.30
N GLY A 163 0.08 -9.35 6.43
CA GLY A 163 1.12 -8.86 7.33
C GLY A 163 0.95 -7.38 7.69
N MET A 164 1.43 -6.99 8.85
CA MET A 164 1.40 -5.60 9.29
C MET A 164 2.76 -5.13 9.80
N TYR A 165 3.20 -3.98 9.31
CA TYR A 165 4.42 -3.31 9.79
C TYR A 165 4.15 -2.44 11.01
N GLU A 166 2.97 -1.85 11.09
CA GLU A 166 2.56 -0.90 12.13
C GLU A 166 1.06 -1.01 12.37
N TYR A 167 0.62 -0.70 13.59
CA TYR A 167 -0.80 -0.45 13.88
C TYR A 167 -1.14 1.02 13.67
N PRO A 168 -2.37 1.36 13.30
CA PRO A 168 -2.82 2.74 13.24
C PRO A 168 -2.74 3.40 14.62
N THR A 169 -2.28 4.64 14.67
CA THR A 169 -2.17 5.39 15.92
C THR A 169 -3.55 5.58 16.57
N GLY A 170 -3.66 5.21 17.84
CA GLY A 170 -4.88 5.38 18.64
C GLY A 170 -5.97 4.31 18.41
N SER A 171 -5.66 3.21 17.68
CA SER A 171 -6.54 2.07 17.52
C SER A 171 -6.22 0.95 18.51
N SER A 172 -7.25 0.15 18.90
CA SER A 172 -7.03 -1.10 19.65
C SER A 172 -6.35 -2.14 18.75
N HIS A 173 -5.28 -2.75 19.23
CA HIS A 173 -4.52 -3.76 18.46
C HIS A 173 -5.32 -5.07 18.27
N GLU A 174 -6.24 -5.37 19.15
CA GLU A 174 -7.05 -6.59 19.15
C GLU A 174 -7.93 -6.76 17.89
N LYS A 175 -8.19 -5.65 17.19
CA LYS A 175 -8.96 -5.64 15.95
C LYS A 175 -8.17 -6.04 14.70
N PHE A 176 -6.85 -6.25 14.82
CA PHE A 176 -5.96 -6.50 13.69
C PHE A 176 -5.32 -7.89 13.82
N HIS A 177 -5.87 -8.86 13.14
CA HIS A 177 -5.34 -10.22 13.11
C HIS A 177 -4.33 -10.35 11.98
N THR A 178 -3.14 -10.84 12.28
CA THR A 178 -2.07 -10.96 11.28
C THR A 178 -1.64 -12.40 11.08
N TYR A 179 -1.29 -12.75 9.83
CA TYR A 179 -0.87 -14.10 9.49
C TYR A 179 0.65 -14.25 9.42
N TYR A 180 1.32 -13.48 8.53
CA TYR A 180 2.72 -13.74 8.18
C TYR A 180 3.70 -12.99 9.09
N PHE A 181 3.42 -11.74 9.42
CA PHE A 181 4.16 -10.94 10.41
C PHE A 181 3.26 -9.87 11.03
N SER A 182 3.59 -9.48 12.27
CA SER A 182 2.93 -8.39 13.00
C SER A 182 3.92 -7.31 13.39
N PRO A 183 3.49 -6.14 13.88
CA PRO A 183 4.40 -5.13 14.42
C PRO A 183 5.37 -5.65 15.48
N GLU A 184 4.94 -6.61 16.30
CA GLU A 184 5.70 -7.23 17.39
C GLU A 184 6.54 -8.44 16.96
N SER A 185 6.21 -9.09 15.84
CA SER A 185 6.80 -10.38 15.45
C SER A 185 7.23 -10.42 13.98
N GLY A 186 7.97 -11.46 13.60
CA GLY A 186 8.35 -11.73 12.23
C GLY A 186 9.41 -10.78 11.68
N LEU A 187 10.38 -10.35 12.48
CA LEU A 187 11.42 -9.39 12.10
C LEU A 187 12.21 -9.82 10.86
N VAL A 188 12.61 -11.09 10.79
CA VAL A 188 13.30 -11.66 9.62
C VAL A 188 12.39 -11.64 8.40
N ARG A 189 11.12 -12.07 8.56
CA ARG A 189 10.11 -12.07 7.48
C ARG A 189 9.92 -10.68 6.90
N LYS A 190 9.76 -9.64 7.74
CA LYS A 190 9.66 -8.23 7.30
C LYS A 190 10.88 -7.79 6.49
N SER A 191 12.08 -8.19 6.89
CA SER A 191 13.31 -7.78 6.21
C SER A 191 13.48 -8.43 4.83
N CYS A 192 12.86 -9.58 4.62
CA CYS A 192 12.91 -10.35 3.38
C CYS A 192 11.70 -10.17 2.48
N PHE A 193 10.73 -9.32 2.88
CA PHE A 193 9.47 -9.15 2.18
C PHE A 193 9.41 -7.83 1.41
N SER A 194 8.79 -7.87 0.24
CA SER A 194 8.44 -6.69 -0.56
C SER A 194 6.92 -6.60 -0.68
N ASN A 195 6.31 -5.66 0.06
CA ASN A 195 4.87 -5.44 0.03
C ASN A 195 4.38 -4.99 -1.36
N SER A 196 5.08 -4.10 -2.02
CA SER A 196 4.69 -3.62 -3.35
C SER A 196 4.73 -4.73 -4.40
N LEU A 197 5.75 -5.62 -4.36
CA LEU A 197 5.78 -6.80 -5.23
C LEU A 197 4.60 -7.72 -4.93
N PHE A 198 4.29 -7.98 -3.66
CA PHE A 198 3.14 -8.79 -3.27
C PHE A 198 1.83 -8.21 -3.79
N GLU A 199 1.62 -6.91 -3.63
CA GLU A 199 0.44 -6.21 -4.13
C GLU A 199 0.30 -6.32 -5.66
N THR A 200 1.38 -6.23 -6.43
CA THR A 200 1.31 -6.40 -7.90
C THR A 200 0.95 -7.81 -8.35
N ILE A 201 1.00 -8.80 -7.46
CA ILE A 201 0.62 -10.19 -7.76
C ILE A 201 -0.85 -10.46 -7.39
N VAL A 202 -1.36 -9.83 -6.33
CA VAL A 202 -2.67 -10.13 -5.73
C VAL A 202 -3.71 -9.01 -5.88
N SER A 203 -3.40 -7.91 -6.56
CA SER A 203 -4.33 -6.80 -6.78
C SER A 203 -5.47 -7.16 -7.74
N SER A 204 -6.51 -6.32 -7.77
CA SER A 204 -7.63 -6.42 -8.73
C SER A 204 -7.18 -6.15 -10.16
N LEU A 205 -7.93 -6.70 -11.12
CA LEU A 205 -7.78 -6.39 -12.55
C LEU A 205 -8.27 -4.98 -12.91
N GLU A 206 -9.10 -4.42 -12.05
CA GLU A 206 -9.69 -3.10 -12.19
C GLU A 206 -8.76 -2.04 -11.57
N GLY A 207 -8.99 -0.79 -11.95
CA GLY A 207 -8.32 0.34 -11.35
C GLY A 207 -8.76 0.59 -9.90
N MET A 208 -8.26 1.66 -9.32
CA MET A 208 -8.60 2.07 -7.96
C MET A 208 -10.05 2.59 -7.89
N THR A 209 -10.80 2.20 -6.88
CA THR A 209 -12.11 2.80 -6.59
C THR A 209 -11.94 4.26 -6.18
N LYS A 210 -12.60 5.17 -6.89
CA LYS A 210 -12.52 6.61 -6.68
C LYS A 210 -13.69 7.14 -5.85
N SER A 211 -14.90 6.68 -6.16
CA SER A 211 -16.15 7.13 -5.53
C SER A 211 -17.24 6.08 -5.72
N TYR A 212 -18.47 6.42 -5.37
CA TYR A 212 -19.64 5.60 -5.58
C TYR A 212 -20.77 6.43 -6.14
N ASP A 213 -21.47 5.89 -7.13
CA ASP A 213 -22.65 6.51 -7.72
C ASP A 213 -23.91 5.79 -7.28
N LYS A 214 -24.92 6.57 -6.95
CA LYS A 214 -26.28 6.06 -6.70
C LYS A 214 -26.94 5.76 -8.03
N VAL A 215 -27.43 4.53 -8.18
CA VAL A 215 -28.20 4.06 -9.34
C VAL A 215 -29.60 3.60 -8.90
N GLU A 216 -30.45 3.28 -9.85
CA GLU A 216 -31.84 2.89 -9.56
C GLU A 216 -31.96 1.76 -8.51
N ASN A 217 -31.07 0.77 -8.58
CA ASN A 217 -31.13 -0.41 -7.70
C ASN A 217 -30.00 -0.45 -6.65
N GLY A 218 -29.42 0.70 -6.25
CA GLY A 218 -28.38 0.73 -5.22
C GLY A 218 -27.21 1.66 -5.53
N TYR A 219 -26.00 1.21 -5.15
CA TYR A 219 -24.77 1.97 -5.31
C TYR A 219 -23.75 1.14 -6.08
N VAL A 220 -23.05 1.78 -7.02
CA VAL A 220 -22.01 1.16 -7.82
C VAL A 220 -20.66 1.87 -7.61
N PRO A 221 -19.55 1.14 -7.54
CA PRO A 221 -18.22 1.76 -7.44
C PRO A 221 -17.83 2.43 -8.77
N VAL A 222 -17.27 3.62 -8.66
CA VAL A 222 -16.69 4.36 -9.79
C VAL A 222 -15.17 4.17 -9.72
N MET A 223 -14.63 3.53 -10.75
CA MET A 223 -13.20 3.33 -10.88
C MET A 223 -12.53 4.56 -11.49
N ASN A 224 -11.25 4.78 -11.22
CA ASN A 224 -10.48 5.68 -12.05
C ASN A 224 -10.47 5.14 -13.50
N ASP A 225 -10.27 6.02 -14.50
CA ASP A 225 -10.32 5.66 -15.91
C ASP A 225 -9.22 4.68 -16.35
N ALA A 226 -8.24 4.46 -15.50
CA ALA A 226 -7.13 3.57 -15.78
C ALA A 226 -7.43 2.14 -15.31
N ARG A 227 -7.44 1.20 -16.25
CA ARG A 227 -7.31 -0.22 -15.96
C ARG A 227 -6.02 -0.45 -15.16
N ASN A 228 -6.03 -1.42 -14.22
CA ASN A 228 -4.79 -1.80 -13.54
C ASN A 228 -3.66 -2.04 -14.56
N PRO A 229 -2.53 -1.34 -14.45
CA PRO A 229 -1.45 -1.43 -15.44
C PRO A 229 -0.86 -2.84 -15.56
N ASN A 230 -1.02 -3.68 -14.53
CA ASN A 230 -0.53 -5.05 -14.50
C ASN A 230 -1.62 -6.09 -14.83
N ALA A 231 -2.80 -5.68 -15.30
CA ALA A 231 -3.96 -6.57 -15.47
C ALA A 231 -3.66 -7.82 -16.32
N ASP A 232 -2.81 -7.73 -17.33
CA ASP A 232 -2.48 -8.89 -18.17
C ASP A 232 -1.60 -9.90 -17.45
N GLN A 233 -0.66 -9.46 -16.61
CA GLN A 233 0.11 -10.34 -15.74
C GLN A 233 -0.78 -10.96 -14.66
N MET A 234 -1.70 -10.19 -14.09
CA MET A 234 -2.64 -10.70 -13.08
C MET A 234 -3.59 -11.74 -13.62
N LYS A 235 -4.08 -11.60 -14.86
CA LYS A 235 -4.87 -12.66 -15.52
C LYS A 235 -4.11 -13.98 -15.61
N LYS A 236 -2.81 -13.94 -15.96
CA LYS A 236 -1.96 -15.14 -15.97
C LYS A 236 -1.79 -15.73 -14.57
N ASN A 237 -1.58 -14.88 -13.55
CA ASN A 237 -1.48 -15.31 -12.16
C ASN A 237 -2.76 -15.98 -11.67
N ILE A 238 -3.93 -15.38 -11.96
CA ILE A 238 -5.25 -15.93 -11.61
C ILE A 238 -5.44 -17.30 -12.26
N ALA A 239 -5.17 -17.42 -13.55
CA ALA A 239 -5.29 -18.69 -14.27
C ALA A 239 -4.37 -19.77 -13.67
N ALA A 240 -3.11 -19.44 -13.36
CA ALA A 240 -2.17 -20.36 -12.72
C ALA A 240 -2.65 -20.79 -11.32
N LEU A 241 -3.16 -19.85 -10.52
CA LEU A 241 -3.71 -20.13 -9.19
C LEU A 241 -4.97 -21.01 -9.26
N GLN A 242 -5.85 -20.78 -10.23
CA GLN A 242 -7.03 -21.65 -10.45
C GLN A 242 -6.62 -23.09 -10.80
N MET A 243 -5.62 -23.26 -11.68
CA MET A 243 -5.10 -24.59 -12.02
C MET A 243 -4.48 -25.29 -10.78
N LEU A 244 -3.71 -24.57 -9.97
CA LEU A 244 -3.13 -25.11 -8.73
C LEU A 244 -4.21 -25.50 -7.71
N LEU A 245 -5.21 -24.66 -7.52
CA LEU A 245 -6.32 -24.95 -6.58
C LEU A 245 -7.13 -26.17 -7.00
N ALA A 246 -7.30 -26.42 -8.33
CA ALA A 246 -7.98 -27.60 -8.83
C ALA A 246 -7.19 -28.90 -8.53
N GLN A 247 -5.87 -28.81 -8.31
CA GLN A 247 -5.00 -29.96 -8.01
C GLN A 247 -4.82 -30.18 -6.48
N ILE A 248 -5.10 -29.17 -5.66
CA ILE A 248 -4.97 -29.27 -4.21
C ILE A 248 -6.23 -29.91 -3.62
N SER A 249 -6.10 -31.13 -3.10
CA SER A 249 -7.13 -31.74 -2.27
C SER A 249 -7.07 -31.15 -0.86
N PHE A 250 -8.09 -30.40 -0.47
CA PHE A 250 -8.21 -29.89 0.90
C PHE A 250 -8.80 -30.96 1.83
N GLU A 251 -8.00 -31.98 2.18
CA GLU A 251 -8.41 -33.01 3.16
C GLU A 251 -8.66 -32.40 4.56
N LYS A 252 -9.73 -32.82 5.21
CA LYS A 252 -10.05 -32.38 6.58
C LYS A 252 -8.87 -32.70 7.52
N GLY A 253 -8.32 -31.67 8.15
CA GLY A 253 -7.32 -31.78 9.23
C GLY A 253 -5.83 -31.78 8.80
N LYS A 254 -5.49 -31.76 7.50
CA LYS A 254 -4.08 -31.79 7.04
C LYS A 254 -3.59 -30.54 6.33
N ASN A 255 -4.38 -29.47 6.28
CA ASN A 255 -4.18 -28.38 5.30
C ASN A 255 -3.67 -27.07 5.92
N THR A 256 -2.76 -27.14 6.86
CA THR A 256 -1.93 -25.98 7.21
C THR A 256 -0.57 -26.13 6.52
N ILE A 257 -0.33 -25.31 5.50
CA ILE A 257 1.04 -25.14 4.99
C ILE A 257 1.87 -24.58 6.15
N ASP A 258 2.95 -25.28 6.50
CA ASP A 258 3.85 -24.81 7.54
C ASP A 258 4.37 -23.40 7.20
N ILE A 259 4.29 -22.50 8.16
CA ILE A 259 4.71 -21.11 7.99
C ILE A 259 6.19 -20.98 7.64
N GLY A 260 7.04 -21.93 8.07
CA GLY A 260 8.45 -22.00 7.70
C GLY A 260 8.64 -22.30 6.20
N THR A 261 7.79 -23.12 5.63
CA THR A 261 7.76 -23.37 4.16
C THR A 261 7.39 -22.09 3.41
N ILE A 262 6.38 -21.37 3.86
CA ILE A 262 5.97 -20.08 3.25
C ILE A 262 7.10 -19.05 3.38
N GLU A 263 7.74 -18.96 4.55
CA GLU A 263 8.88 -18.08 4.78
C GLU A 263 10.03 -18.36 3.80
N LYS A 264 10.36 -19.65 3.59
CA LYS A 264 11.40 -20.06 2.64
C LYS A 264 11.04 -19.71 1.20
N LEU A 265 9.78 -19.91 0.78
CA LEU A 265 9.33 -19.57 -0.57
C LEU A 265 9.39 -18.06 -0.83
N PHE A 266 8.91 -17.24 0.10
CA PHE A 266 9.02 -15.79 -0.03
C PHE A 266 10.46 -15.30 0.05
N TYR A 267 11.29 -15.91 0.88
CA TYR A 267 12.72 -15.60 0.93
C TYR A 267 13.39 -15.84 -0.44
N LEU A 268 13.20 -17.00 -1.04
CA LEU A 268 13.75 -17.32 -2.35
C LEU A 268 13.23 -16.37 -3.43
N PHE A 269 11.92 -16.15 -3.48
CA PHE A 269 11.31 -15.30 -4.50
C PHE A 269 11.64 -13.81 -4.34
N MET A 270 11.57 -13.26 -3.12
CA MET A 270 11.70 -11.82 -2.91
C MET A 270 13.13 -11.35 -2.59
N SER A 271 13.93 -12.19 -1.92
CA SER A 271 15.27 -11.82 -1.45
C SER A 271 16.41 -12.42 -2.25
N GLU A 272 16.17 -13.54 -2.93
CA GLU A 272 17.16 -14.21 -3.80
C GLU A 272 16.53 -14.60 -5.17
N PRO A 273 15.87 -13.63 -5.83
CA PRO A 273 15.14 -13.94 -7.06
C PRO A 273 16.07 -14.39 -8.18
N SER A 274 15.57 -15.32 -8.98
CA SER A 274 16.18 -15.67 -10.27
C SER A 274 15.93 -14.57 -11.32
N ILE A 275 16.74 -14.56 -12.37
CA ILE A 275 16.53 -13.64 -13.50
C ILE A 275 15.18 -13.90 -14.20
N VAL A 276 14.67 -15.11 -14.17
CA VAL A 276 13.37 -15.47 -14.77
C VAL A 276 12.23 -14.79 -14.00
N GLU A 277 12.27 -14.85 -12.66
CA GLU A 277 11.29 -14.17 -11.79
C GLU A 277 11.36 -12.65 -11.94
N VAL A 278 12.57 -12.10 -12.02
CA VAL A 278 12.77 -10.66 -12.22
C VAL A 278 12.27 -10.18 -13.58
N LYS A 279 12.43 -10.98 -14.64
CA LYS A 279 11.84 -10.69 -15.97
C LYS A 279 10.32 -10.78 -15.95
N ALA A 280 9.76 -11.69 -15.16
CA ALA A 280 8.31 -11.86 -15.08
C ALA A 280 7.62 -10.73 -14.29
N TYR A 281 8.22 -10.27 -13.18
CA TYR A 281 7.57 -9.36 -12.22
C TYR A 281 8.26 -8.01 -12.03
N GLY A 282 9.52 -7.88 -12.43
CA GLY A 282 10.32 -6.67 -12.15
C GLY A 282 9.87 -5.44 -12.93
N ASP A 283 9.16 -5.60 -14.05
CA ASP A 283 8.59 -4.51 -14.83
C ASP A 283 7.13 -4.21 -14.47
N ASN A 284 6.55 -4.95 -13.52
CA ASN A 284 5.24 -4.62 -12.97
C ASN A 284 5.27 -3.19 -12.38
N LEU A 285 4.18 -2.48 -12.60
CA LEU A 285 4.03 -1.10 -12.17
C LEU A 285 3.33 -1.03 -10.82
N PHE A 286 3.81 -0.18 -9.94
CA PHE A 286 3.15 0.12 -8.67
C PHE A 286 3.10 1.63 -8.44
N SER A 287 2.12 2.08 -7.66
CA SER A 287 2.04 3.43 -7.11
C SER A 287 1.93 3.33 -5.59
N ASP A 288 2.68 4.15 -4.86
CA ASP A 288 2.58 4.25 -3.41
C ASP A 288 1.73 5.44 -2.96
N ASP A 289 1.25 6.25 -3.92
CA ASP A 289 0.36 7.36 -3.62
C ASP A 289 -1.11 6.89 -3.46
N VAL A 290 -1.88 7.68 -2.73
CA VAL A 290 -3.32 7.49 -2.54
C VAL A 290 -4.09 7.78 -3.84
N ILE A 291 -3.46 8.53 -4.75
CA ILE A 291 -3.99 8.86 -6.08
C ILE A 291 -3.13 8.20 -7.14
N ASP A 292 -3.77 7.45 -8.03
CA ASP A 292 -3.09 6.85 -9.18
C ASP A 292 -2.48 7.89 -10.13
N GLY A 293 -1.39 7.51 -10.79
CA GLY A 293 -0.78 8.30 -11.86
C GLY A 293 0.74 8.40 -11.80
N ASN A 294 1.39 8.04 -10.69
CA ASN A 294 2.85 8.01 -10.58
C ASN A 294 3.37 6.59 -10.49
N TYR A 295 3.20 5.84 -11.58
CA TYR A 295 3.61 4.45 -11.63
C TYR A 295 5.13 4.31 -11.81
N LYS A 296 5.72 3.40 -11.03
CA LYS A 296 7.13 3.02 -11.08
C LYS A 296 7.26 1.51 -11.23
N LYS A 297 8.34 1.05 -11.87
CA LYS A 297 8.64 -0.38 -11.93
C LYS A 297 8.96 -0.93 -10.55
N THR A 298 8.46 -2.11 -10.22
CA THR A 298 8.77 -2.82 -8.97
C THR A 298 10.27 -2.99 -8.78
N ALA A 299 10.98 -3.46 -9.79
CA ALA A 299 12.44 -3.49 -9.83
C ALA A 299 12.97 -2.36 -10.73
N ALA A 300 13.35 -1.24 -10.12
CA ALA A 300 13.92 -0.10 -10.83
C ALA A 300 15.25 -0.45 -11.53
N GLU A 301 15.56 0.24 -12.61
CA GLU A 301 16.82 0.09 -13.33
C GLU A 301 17.93 0.93 -12.67
N LEU A 302 18.63 0.35 -11.71
CA LEU A 302 19.67 1.00 -10.94
C LEU A 302 21.08 0.72 -11.51
N THR A 303 21.98 1.70 -11.36
CA THR A 303 23.41 1.50 -11.56
C THR A 303 24.04 0.86 -10.32
N TRP A 304 25.22 0.25 -10.46
CA TRP A 304 25.95 -0.31 -9.31
C TRP A 304 26.33 0.73 -8.26
N GLU A 305 26.53 1.98 -8.64
CA GLU A 305 26.77 3.05 -7.67
C GLU A 305 25.52 3.34 -6.84
N GLN A 306 24.36 3.43 -7.47
CA GLN A 306 23.07 3.60 -6.80
C GLN A 306 22.75 2.43 -5.87
N ILE A 307 23.04 1.18 -6.30
CA ILE A 307 22.90 -0.02 -5.47
C ILE A 307 23.82 0.06 -4.25
N ARG A 308 25.12 0.38 -4.45
CA ARG A 308 26.07 0.53 -3.33
C ARG A 308 25.68 1.62 -2.33
N ASN A 309 24.98 2.66 -2.76
CA ASN A 309 24.46 3.68 -1.87
C ASN A 309 23.35 3.16 -0.95
N GLN A 310 22.72 2.02 -1.27
CA GLN A 310 21.74 1.35 -0.42
C GLN A 310 22.36 0.54 0.73
N ARG A 311 23.67 0.31 0.74
CA ARG A 311 24.37 -0.36 1.85
C ARG A 311 24.17 0.41 3.16
N PHE A 312 23.97 -0.31 4.26
CA PHE A 312 23.59 0.25 5.56
C PHE A 312 24.38 1.51 5.95
N LEU A 313 25.69 1.44 6.02
CA LEU A 313 26.53 2.58 6.43
C LEU A 313 26.46 3.75 5.44
N ARG A 314 26.51 3.48 4.13
CA ARG A 314 26.41 4.54 3.12
C ARG A 314 25.05 5.24 3.15
N ARG A 315 23.97 4.46 3.24
CA ARG A 315 22.61 4.98 3.36
C ARG A 315 22.47 5.86 4.59
N MET A 316 23.00 5.43 5.74
CA MET A 316 23.00 6.24 6.97
C MET A 316 23.76 7.57 6.80
N MET A 317 24.94 7.57 6.16
CA MET A 317 25.69 8.79 5.87
C MET A 317 24.96 9.73 4.90
N ILE A 318 24.21 9.18 3.92
CA ILE A 318 23.42 9.99 2.99
C ILE A 318 22.22 10.60 3.72
N VAL A 319 21.49 9.81 4.49
CA VAL A 319 20.31 10.28 5.26
C VAL A 319 20.68 11.32 6.31
N SER A 320 21.86 11.17 6.93
CA SER A 320 22.38 12.16 7.91
C SER A 320 23.00 13.41 7.27
N GLY A 321 23.08 13.48 5.94
CA GLY A 321 23.69 14.61 5.21
C GLY A 321 25.22 14.63 5.20
N VAL A 322 25.88 13.65 5.82
CA VAL A 322 27.35 13.52 5.81
C VAL A 322 27.90 13.23 4.41
N ARG A 323 27.13 12.45 3.63
CA ARG A 323 27.47 12.16 2.23
C ARG A 323 26.43 12.77 1.29
N LYS A 324 26.91 13.58 0.34
CA LYS A 324 26.08 14.14 -0.73
C LYS A 324 25.90 13.09 -1.84
N ALA A 325 24.79 12.37 -1.83
CA ALA A 325 24.37 11.47 -2.90
C ALA A 325 22.85 11.32 -2.87
N THR A 326 22.26 10.97 -4.01
CA THR A 326 20.82 10.68 -4.10
C THR A 326 20.56 9.21 -3.79
N LEU A 327 19.57 8.95 -2.95
CA LEU A 327 19.02 7.60 -2.75
C LEU A 327 17.91 7.37 -3.77
N TYR A 328 18.08 6.37 -4.59
CA TYR A 328 17.06 5.93 -5.52
C TYR A 328 16.23 4.82 -4.89
N GLU A 329 14.92 4.98 -4.88
CA GLU A 329 14.02 4.00 -4.31
C GLU A 329 13.63 2.94 -5.35
N SER A 330 13.55 1.70 -4.90
CA SER A 330 13.00 0.58 -5.65
C SER A 330 12.10 -0.21 -4.71
N ALA A 331 10.93 -0.57 -5.17
CA ALA A 331 10.00 -1.36 -4.40
C ALA A 331 10.50 -2.80 -4.18
N TRP A 332 11.29 -3.30 -5.15
CA TRP A 332 11.97 -4.59 -5.09
C TRP A 332 13.45 -4.41 -5.40
N LEU A 333 14.21 -4.01 -4.39
CA LEU A 333 15.61 -3.66 -4.54
C LEU A 333 16.47 -4.88 -4.91
N GLU A 334 16.15 -6.06 -4.38
CA GLU A 334 16.81 -7.32 -4.72
C GLU A 334 16.61 -7.67 -6.21
N GLY A 335 15.41 -7.46 -6.75
CA GLY A 335 15.13 -7.58 -8.19
C GLY A 335 15.92 -6.56 -9.02
N SER A 336 16.08 -5.31 -8.52
CA SER A 336 16.92 -4.29 -9.19
C SER A 336 18.40 -4.68 -9.25
N ILE A 337 18.92 -5.33 -8.21
CA ILE A 337 20.29 -5.85 -8.17
C ILE A 337 20.48 -6.92 -9.25
N VAL A 338 19.55 -7.87 -9.37
CA VAL A 338 19.59 -8.92 -10.40
C VAL A 338 19.48 -8.33 -11.82
N LYS A 339 18.64 -7.30 -12.02
CA LYS A 339 18.59 -6.57 -13.31
C LYS A 339 19.95 -5.92 -13.66
N ALA A 340 20.61 -5.30 -12.69
CA ALA A 340 21.91 -4.68 -12.90
C ALA A 340 22.98 -5.71 -13.26
N GLU A 341 22.99 -6.87 -12.58
CA GLU A 341 23.87 -8.00 -12.91
C GLU A 341 23.66 -8.49 -14.34
N PHE A 342 22.43 -8.71 -14.75
CA PHE A 342 22.08 -9.21 -16.06
C PHE A 342 22.54 -8.27 -17.20
N ARG A 343 22.51 -6.94 -16.97
CA ARG A 343 22.98 -5.94 -17.94
C ARG A 343 24.49 -5.94 -18.15
N GLU A 344 25.27 -6.29 -17.13
CA GLU A 344 26.74 -6.21 -17.16
C GLU A 344 27.44 -7.47 -17.69
N ASN A 345 26.76 -8.44 -18.30
CA ASN A 345 27.31 -9.71 -18.80
C ASN A 345 28.15 -10.51 -17.75
N LYS A 346 27.61 -11.62 -17.37
CA LYS A 346 27.94 -12.53 -16.28
C LYS A 346 29.40 -12.97 -16.20
N SER A 347 30.11 -12.50 -15.18
CA SER A 347 31.26 -13.21 -14.63
C SER A 347 30.90 -13.85 -13.29
N GLU A 348 31.63 -14.86 -12.82
CA GLU A 348 31.46 -15.44 -11.46
C GLU A 348 31.55 -14.39 -10.35
N ASP A 349 32.40 -13.38 -10.54
CA ASP A 349 32.56 -12.25 -9.63
C ASP A 349 31.29 -11.41 -9.49
N THR A 350 30.48 -11.31 -10.54
CA THR A 350 29.23 -10.58 -10.54
C THR A 350 28.17 -11.29 -9.68
N VAL A 351 28.10 -12.61 -9.72
CA VAL A 351 27.16 -13.41 -8.89
C VAL A 351 27.42 -13.21 -7.40
N ARG A 352 28.70 -13.29 -6.97
CA ARG A 352 29.08 -13.05 -5.57
C ARG A 352 28.76 -11.61 -5.13
N LYS A 353 28.98 -10.64 -6.02
CA LYS A 353 28.68 -9.24 -5.77
C LYS A 353 27.18 -9.03 -5.55
N THR A 354 26.33 -9.65 -6.36
CA THR A 354 24.86 -9.59 -6.25
C THR A 354 24.37 -10.13 -4.91
N GLN A 355 24.87 -11.29 -4.48
CA GLN A 355 24.52 -11.89 -3.19
C GLN A 355 24.93 -10.97 -2.02
N LEU A 356 26.11 -10.36 -2.09
CA LEU A 356 26.59 -9.43 -1.06
C LEU A 356 25.70 -8.19 -0.96
N GLU A 357 25.33 -7.59 -2.10
CA GLU A 357 24.46 -6.40 -2.10
C GLU A 357 23.05 -6.74 -1.58
N SER A 358 22.47 -7.88 -1.95
CA SER A 358 21.18 -8.35 -1.43
C SER A 358 21.24 -8.55 0.10
N LEU A 359 22.32 -9.11 0.62
CA LEU A 359 22.54 -9.24 2.06
C LEU A 359 22.58 -7.88 2.76
N HIS A 360 23.29 -6.90 2.21
CA HIS A 360 23.33 -5.55 2.78
C HIS A 360 21.96 -4.87 2.83
N VAL A 361 21.11 -5.09 1.82
CA VAL A 361 19.73 -4.59 1.80
C VAL A 361 18.91 -5.20 2.94
N ARG A 362 18.99 -6.53 3.11
CA ARG A 362 18.28 -7.24 4.19
C ARG A 362 18.73 -6.79 5.57
N ILE A 363 20.03 -6.63 5.78
CA ILE A 363 20.60 -6.11 7.03
C ILE A 363 20.03 -4.71 7.33
N TYR A 364 20.00 -3.82 6.33
CA TYR A 364 19.41 -2.49 6.52
C TYR A 364 17.93 -2.56 6.91
N LYS A 365 17.11 -3.32 6.17
CA LYS A 365 15.69 -3.52 6.48
C LYS A 365 15.50 -4.08 7.89
N TYR A 366 16.31 -5.07 8.27
CA TYR A 366 16.27 -5.68 9.61
C TYR A 366 16.48 -4.64 10.72
N PHE A 367 17.51 -3.81 10.63
CA PHE A 367 17.78 -2.78 11.63
C PHE A 367 16.69 -1.69 11.66
N VAL A 368 16.11 -1.33 10.53
CA VAL A 368 14.99 -0.39 10.47
C VAL A 368 13.80 -0.94 11.25
N PHE A 369 13.41 -2.19 11.01
CA PHE A 369 12.28 -2.82 11.72
C PHE A 369 12.58 -3.10 13.18
N LEU A 370 13.80 -3.52 13.53
CA LEU A 370 14.23 -3.68 14.91
C LEU A 370 14.12 -2.37 15.69
N ARG A 371 14.59 -1.25 15.14
CA ARG A 371 14.45 0.07 15.75
C ARG A 371 12.99 0.46 15.96
N LYS A 372 12.11 0.20 14.99
CA LYS A 372 10.67 0.45 15.11
C LYS A 372 10.05 -0.38 16.23
N GLN A 373 10.43 -1.65 16.35
CA GLN A 373 9.94 -2.56 17.38
C GLN A 373 10.41 -2.13 18.79
N LEU A 374 11.67 -1.71 18.93
CA LEU A 374 12.21 -1.23 20.23
C LEU A 374 11.60 0.10 20.70
N LYS A 375 11.15 0.95 19.79
CA LYS A 375 10.48 2.22 20.16
C LYS A 375 9.04 2.03 20.67
N ARG A 376 8.48 0.83 20.52
CA ARG A 376 7.12 0.49 20.93
C ARG A 376 7.06 -0.19 22.31
N LYS A 377 8.20 -0.73 22.77
CA LYS A 377 8.38 -1.21 24.14
C LYS A 377 8.73 -0.06 25.07
#